data_c4d483bc066bf9817ec01e53d02198b4
#
_entry.id   c4d483bc066bf9817ec01e53d02198b4
#
_cell.length_a   1.000
_cell.length_b   1.000
_cell.length_c   1.000
_cell.angle_alpha   90.00
_cell.angle_beta   90.00
_cell.angle_gamma   90.00
#
_symmetry.space_group_name_H-M   'P 1'
#
loop_
_entity.id
_entity.type
_entity.pdbx_description
1 polymer ?
#
loop_
_entity_poly.entity_id
_entity_poly.type
_entity_poly.pdbx_seq_one_letter_code
_entity_poly.pdbx_strand_id
1 'polypeptide(L)'
;DVVCGGFAAPLQHANYCLIVTANDFDSIFAMNRIVQAIQAKAKNYKVRLGGVIANRSADTDQIDKFNERTGLRTMAHFKDVDAIRRSRLKKCTIFEMDDDDDAVKAVKNEYLRLAQNMLDNVEPLEAVSLKDREIFDLLGFD
;
A
#
# COMPACT_ATOMS: atom_id res chain seq x y z
N ASP A 1 -14.96 0.38 -5.88
CA ASP A 1 -15.65 0.45 -4.61
C ASP A 1 -14.81 -0.24 -3.52
N VAL A 2 -14.15 0.56 -2.71
CA VAL A 2 -13.23 0.09 -1.65
C VAL A 2 -13.92 -0.66 -0.51
N VAL A 3 -15.22 -0.69 -0.45
CA VAL A 3 -15.98 -1.29 0.67
C VAL A 3 -16.91 -2.41 0.17
N CYS A 4 -16.48 -3.15 -0.84
CA CYS A 4 -17.23 -4.31 -1.32
C CYS A 4 -17.14 -5.50 -0.35
N GLY A 5 -18.05 -6.47 -0.50
CA GLY A 5 -18.06 -7.69 0.30
C GLY A 5 -16.73 -8.47 0.25
N GLY A 6 -16.03 -8.44 -0.90
CA GLY A 6 -14.71 -9.04 -1.06
C GLY A 6 -13.61 -8.39 -0.22
N PHE A 7 -13.75 -7.10 0.14
CA PHE A 7 -12.86 -6.43 1.08
C PHE A 7 -13.25 -6.72 2.54
N ALA A 8 -14.52 -6.72 2.86
CA ALA A 8 -14.99 -6.80 4.24
C ALA A 8 -14.84 -8.21 4.84
N ALA A 9 -15.05 -9.27 4.06
CA ALA A 9 -15.02 -10.64 4.55
C ALA A 9 -13.65 -11.10 5.06
N PRO A 10 -12.52 -10.88 4.36
CA PRO A 10 -11.19 -11.25 4.84
C PRO A 10 -10.77 -10.54 6.13
N LEU A 11 -11.27 -9.33 6.39
CA LEU A 11 -10.89 -8.55 7.57
C LEU A 11 -11.26 -9.21 8.89
N GLN A 12 -12.25 -10.10 8.89
CA GLN A 12 -12.67 -10.84 10.09
C GLN A 12 -11.58 -11.82 10.56
N HIS A 13 -10.74 -12.27 9.64
CA HIS A 13 -9.72 -13.29 9.88
C HIS A 13 -8.28 -12.72 9.79
N ALA A 14 -8.13 -11.49 9.37
CA ALA A 14 -6.83 -10.84 9.21
C ALA A 14 -6.30 -10.30 10.54
N ASN A 15 -4.98 -10.36 10.71
CA ASN A 15 -4.27 -9.68 11.80
C ASN A 15 -3.85 -8.27 11.38
N TYR A 16 -3.36 -8.12 10.14
CA TYR A 16 -2.90 -6.87 9.58
C TYR A 16 -3.51 -6.59 8.22
N CYS A 17 -3.76 -5.31 7.95
CA CYS A 17 -4.11 -4.77 6.65
C CYS A 17 -2.95 -3.93 6.13
N LEU A 18 -2.38 -4.31 4.99
CA LEU A 18 -1.45 -3.51 4.22
C LEU A 18 -2.23 -2.86 3.08
N ILE A 19 -2.13 -1.54 2.95
CA ILE A 19 -2.85 -0.80 1.92
C ILE A 19 -1.94 -0.62 0.71
N VAL A 20 -2.35 -1.12 -0.44
CA VAL A 20 -1.66 -0.89 -1.72
C VAL A 20 -2.28 0.31 -2.40
N THR A 21 -1.49 1.33 -2.71
CA THR A 21 -1.94 2.59 -3.30
C THR A 21 -0.96 3.10 -4.35
N ALA A 22 -1.42 3.96 -5.26
CA ALA A 22 -0.56 4.75 -6.13
C ALA A 22 -0.38 6.18 -5.57
N ASN A 23 0.61 6.90 -6.10
CA ASN A 23 0.93 8.27 -5.67
C ASN A 23 0.13 9.31 -6.47
N ASP A 24 -1.19 9.20 -6.39
CA ASP A 24 -2.14 10.13 -7.01
C ASP A 24 -3.30 10.42 -6.07
N PHE A 25 -4.02 11.52 -6.34
CA PHE A 25 -5.10 11.98 -5.49
C PHE A 25 -6.20 10.94 -5.26
N ASP A 26 -6.70 10.31 -6.34
CA ASP A 26 -7.83 9.37 -6.25
C ASP A 26 -7.45 8.13 -5.43
N SER A 27 -6.23 7.63 -5.64
CA SER A 27 -5.70 6.49 -4.91
C SER A 27 -5.51 6.79 -3.41
N ILE A 28 -5.03 8.00 -3.07
CA ILE A 28 -4.86 8.42 -1.67
C ILE A 28 -6.21 8.69 -1.02
N PHE A 29 -7.16 9.28 -1.75
CA PHE A 29 -8.52 9.46 -1.27
C PHE A 29 -9.18 8.10 -0.95
N ALA A 30 -9.01 7.11 -1.83
CA ALA A 30 -9.46 5.73 -1.59
C ALA A 30 -8.73 5.09 -0.40
N MET A 31 -7.42 5.30 -0.26
CA MET A 31 -6.64 4.85 0.89
C MET A 31 -7.22 5.38 2.21
N ASN A 32 -7.60 6.65 2.28
CA ASN A 32 -8.23 7.22 3.47
C ASN A 32 -9.56 6.53 3.83
N ARG A 33 -10.35 6.14 2.83
CA ARG A 33 -11.58 5.35 3.05
C ARG A 33 -11.28 3.96 3.62
N ILE A 34 -10.19 3.34 3.18
CA ILE A 34 -9.72 2.07 3.76
C ILE A 34 -9.31 2.27 5.23
N VAL A 35 -8.56 3.33 5.54
CA VAL A 35 -8.19 3.67 6.93
C VAL A 35 -9.44 3.79 7.81
N GLN A 36 -10.46 4.53 7.37
CA GLN A 36 -11.74 4.67 8.08
C GLN A 36 -12.40 3.31 8.32
N ALA A 37 -12.44 2.47 7.28
CA ALA A 37 -13.05 1.15 7.36
C ALA A 37 -12.32 0.23 8.35
N ILE A 38 -10.99 0.23 8.35
CA ILE A 38 -10.18 -0.57 9.30
C ILE A 38 -10.37 -0.06 10.73
N GLN A 39 -10.37 1.26 10.96
CA GLN A 39 -10.63 1.83 12.28
C GLN A 39 -12.00 1.40 12.83
N ALA A 40 -13.03 1.40 11.99
CA ALA A 40 -14.35 0.94 12.38
C ALA A 40 -14.38 -0.56 12.71
N LYS A 41 -13.70 -1.39 11.90
CA LYS A 41 -13.61 -2.85 12.08
C LYS A 41 -12.73 -3.24 13.28
N ALA A 42 -11.69 -2.48 13.58
CA ALA A 42 -10.78 -2.75 14.70
C ALA A 42 -11.48 -2.74 16.07
N LYS A 43 -12.68 -2.18 16.16
CA LYS A 43 -13.51 -2.22 17.38
C LYS A 43 -14.03 -3.64 17.68
N ASN A 44 -14.25 -4.45 16.64
CA ASN A 44 -14.89 -5.77 16.77
C ASN A 44 -13.99 -6.92 16.30
N TYR A 45 -12.91 -6.62 15.57
CA TYR A 45 -12.00 -7.60 14.98
C TYR A 45 -10.55 -7.34 15.36
N LYS A 46 -9.71 -8.35 15.21
CA LYS A 46 -8.26 -8.26 15.52
C LYS A 46 -7.48 -7.44 14.50
N VAL A 47 -8.05 -7.17 13.32
CA VAL A 47 -7.35 -6.48 12.22
C VAL A 47 -6.86 -5.09 12.66
N ARG A 48 -5.60 -4.81 12.29
CA ARG A 48 -4.94 -3.51 12.51
C ARG A 48 -4.26 -3.07 11.20
N LEU A 49 -4.04 -1.76 11.07
CA LEU A 49 -3.22 -1.23 9.99
C LEU A 49 -1.76 -1.61 10.24
N GLY A 50 -1.08 -2.14 9.20
CA GLY A 50 0.32 -2.55 9.27
C GLY A 50 1.24 -1.68 8.42
N GLY A 51 0.71 -0.94 7.45
CA GLY A 51 1.50 -0.06 6.59
C GLY A 51 0.92 0.12 5.20
N VAL A 52 1.66 0.87 4.38
CA VAL A 52 1.32 1.24 3.00
C VAL A 52 2.35 0.65 2.04
N ILE A 53 1.90 0.16 0.91
CA ILE A 53 2.72 -0.23 -0.22
C ILE A 53 2.44 0.75 -1.35
N ALA A 54 3.43 1.59 -1.68
CA ALA A 54 3.37 2.45 -2.84
C ALA A 54 3.58 1.60 -4.11
N ASN A 55 2.63 1.60 -5.02
CA ASN A 55 2.65 0.76 -6.21
C ASN A 55 2.45 1.59 -7.47
N ARG A 56 3.17 1.26 -8.54
CA ARG A 56 3.10 1.94 -9.84
C ARG A 56 3.33 3.45 -9.74
N SER A 57 4.22 3.88 -8.89
CA SER A 57 4.50 5.28 -8.61
C SER A 57 5.95 5.63 -8.92
N ALA A 58 6.19 6.75 -9.59
CA ALA A 58 7.54 7.22 -9.88
C ALA A 58 8.26 7.68 -8.58
N ASP A 59 7.50 8.33 -7.72
CA ASP A 59 7.88 8.83 -6.40
C ASP A 59 6.77 8.56 -5.38
N THR A 60 6.90 9.04 -4.15
CA THR A 60 5.97 8.79 -3.04
C THR A 60 5.56 10.06 -2.29
N ASP A 61 5.80 11.24 -2.86
CA ASP A 61 5.68 12.52 -2.16
C ASP A 61 4.28 12.78 -1.58
N GLN A 62 3.23 12.45 -2.30
CA GLN A 62 1.84 12.60 -1.83
C GLN A 62 1.49 11.53 -0.79
N ILE A 63 1.94 10.29 -0.99
CA ILE A 63 1.78 9.20 -0.03
C ILE A 63 2.49 9.57 1.28
N ASP A 64 3.70 10.11 1.20
CA ASP A 64 4.50 10.47 2.38
C ASP A 64 3.85 11.61 3.18
N LYS A 65 3.33 12.64 2.51
CA LYS A 65 2.52 13.70 3.17
C LYS A 65 1.31 13.12 3.89
N PHE A 66 0.59 12.21 3.24
CA PHE A 66 -0.57 11.57 3.84
C PHE A 66 -0.16 10.68 5.03
N ASN A 67 0.90 9.89 4.90
CA ASN A 67 1.42 9.03 5.96
C ASN A 67 1.84 9.82 7.20
N GLU A 68 2.57 10.92 7.00
CA GLU A 68 3.00 11.82 8.08
C GLU A 68 1.79 12.39 8.83
N ARG A 69 0.74 12.76 8.12
CA ARG A 69 -0.47 13.36 8.71
C ARG A 69 -1.34 12.34 9.42
N THR A 70 -1.32 11.08 9.01
CA THR A 70 -2.23 10.03 9.50
C THR A 70 -1.58 9.03 10.44
N GLY A 71 -0.25 9.01 10.57
CA GLY A 71 0.48 8.02 11.37
C GLY A 71 0.71 6.69 10.65
N LEU A 72 0.55 6.66 9.31
CA LEU A 72 0.92 5.52 8.49
C LEU A 72 2.41 5.54 8.14
N ARG A 73 2.92 4.43 7.58
CA ARG A 73 4.29 4.34 7.05
C ARG A 73 4.32 3.51 5.77
N THR A 74 5.20 3.89 4.85
CA THR A 74 5.47 3.12 3.64
C THR A 74 6.38 1.94 3.97
N MET A 75 5.97 0.73 3.60
CA MET A 75 6.73 -0.51 3.78
C MET A 75 7.51 -0.91 2.54
N ALA A 76 6.99 -0.58 1.36
CA ALA A 76 7.64 -0.88 0.07
C ALA A 76 7.21 0.14 -0.98
N HIS A 77 8.08 0.35 -1.99
CA HIS A 77 7.81 1.20 -3.14
C HIS A 77 8.13 0.48 -4.44
N PHE A 78 7.10 0.13 -5.18
CA PHE A 78 7.21 -0.48 -6.51
C PHE A 78 6.97 0.58 -7.59
N LYS A 79 8.02 0.92 -8.32
CA LYS A 79 7.92 1.81 -9.48
C LYS A 79 7.16 1.13 -10.62
N ASP A 80 6.58 1.91 -11.52
CA ASP A 80 5.99 1.39 -12.76
C ASP A 80 7.13 1.06 -13.74
N VAL A 81 7.63 -0.17 -13.68
CA VAL A 81 8.75 -0.65 -14.51
C VAL A 81 8.31 -1.73 -15.48
N ASP A 82 8.86 -1.70 -16.68
CA ASP A 82 8.55 -2.64 -17.76
C ASP A 82 8.84 -4.11 -17.38
N ALA A 83 9.77 -4.36 -16.49
CA ALA A 83 10.09 -5.69 -15.99
C ALA A 83 8.86 -6.46 -15.47
N ILE A 84 7.99 -5.79 -14.69
CA ILE A 84 6.75 -6.39 -14.15
C ILE A 84 5.77 -6.69 -15.29
N ARG A 85 5.65 -5.82 -16.30
CA ARG A 85 4.80 -6.05 -17.46
C ARG A 85 5.32 -7.23 -18.29
N ARG A 86 6.64 -7.29 -18.51
CA ARG A 86 7.28 -8.38 -19.27
C ARG A 86 7.09 -9.75 -18.60
N SER A 87 7.20 -9.85 -17.28
CA SER A 87 6.96 -11.11 -16.57
C SER A 87 5.54 -11.64 -16.81
N ARG A 88 4.54 -10.76 -16.76
CA ARG A 88 3.15 -11.12 -17.06
C ARG A 88 2.95 -11.57 -18.51
N LEU A 89 3.57 -10.90 -19.48
CA LEU A 89 3.53 -11.31 -20.89
C LEU A 89 4.19 -12.68 -21.12
N LYS A 90 5.26 -12.97 -20.41
CA LYS A 90 5.93 -14.27 -20.39
C LYS A 90 5.18 -15.33 -19.56
N LYS A 91 4.10 -14.97 -18.88
CA LYS A 91 3.32 -15.84 -18.00
C LYS A 91 4.18 -16.48 -16.88
N CYS A 92 5.13 -15.71 -16.35
CA CYS A 92 6.01 -16.11 -15.27
C CYS A 92 6.00 -15.06 -14.16
N THR A 93 6.47 -15.42 -13.00
CA THR A 93 6.70 -14.47 -11.91
C THR A 93 7.95 -13.64 -12.20
N ILE A 94 8.10 -12.51 -11.51
CA ILE A 94 9.33 -11.71 -11.61
C ILE A 94 10.57 -12.51 -11.16
N PHE A 95 10.40 -13.47 -10.26
CA PHE A 95 11.48 -14.30 -9.74
C PHE A 95 11.98 -15.35 -10.74
N GLU A 96 11.17 -15.70 -11.74
CA GLU A 96 11.55 -16.61 -12.83
C GLU A 96 12.19 -15.86 -14.02
N MET A 97 12.26 -14.54 -13.98
CA MET A 97 12.98 -13.73 -14.97
C MET A 97 14.49 -13.77 -14.73
N ASP A 98 15.27 -13.64 -15.82
CA ASP A 98 16.73 -13.59 -15.74
C ASP A 98 17.23 -12.39 -14.94
N ASP A 99 18.31 -12.59 -14.19
CA ASP A 99 18.93 -11.56 -13.33
C ASP A 99 19.91 -10.64 -14.08
N ASP A 100 20.07 -10.80 -15.40
CA ASP A 100 20.93 -9.93 -16.21
C ASP A 100 20.36 -8.52 -16.41
N ASP A 101 19.10 -8.33 -16.06
CA ASP A 101 18.38 -7.04 -16.13
C ASP A 101 18.33 -6.38 -14.75
N ASP A 102 18.98 -5.23 -14.61
CA ASP A 102 19.02 -4.49 -13.34
C ASP A 102 17.62 -4.06 -12.85
N ALA A 103 16.68 -3.81 -13.75
CA ALA A 103 15.30 -3.51 -13.39
C ALA A 103 14.60 -4.73 -12.78
N VAL A 104 14.88 -5.93 -13.29
CA VAL A 104 14.38 -7.18 -12.70
C VAL A 104 14.96 -7.40 -11.31
N LYS A 105 16.28 -7.22 -11.15
CA LYS A 105 16.94 -7.32 -9.83
C LYS A 105 16.36 -6.36 -8.82
N ALA A 106 16.16 -5.10 -9.21
CA ALA A 106 15.60 -4.07 -8.33
C ALA A 106 14.20 -4.45 -7.83
N VAL A 107 13.34 -4.95 -8.70
CA VAL A 107 11.99 -5.39 -8.33
C VAL A 107 12.03 -6.61 -7.41
N LYS A 108 12.87 -7.62 -7.73
CA LYS A 108 13.07 -8.81 -6.88
C LYS A 108 13.50 -8.40 -5.47
N ASN A 109 14.49 -7.52 -5.36
CA ASN A 109 14.99 -7.03 -4.08
C ASN A 109 13.91 -6.29 -3.29
N GLU A 110 13.06 -5.49 -3.94
CA GLU A 110 11.97 -4.80 -3.27
C GLU A 110 10.91 -5.78 -2.74
N TYR A 111 10.58 -6.83 -3.48
CA TYR A 111 9.69 -7.89 -2.99
C TYR A 111 10.30 -8.65 -1.80
N LEU A 112 11.59 -8.98 -1.85
CA LEU A 112 12.28 -9.65 -0.74
C LEU A 112 12.33 -8.75 0.50
N ARG A 113 12.60 -7.45 0.31
CA ARG A 113 12.59 -6.47 1.39
C ARG A 113 11.20 -6.34 2.02
N LEU A 114 10.15 -6.29 1.20
CA LEU A 114 8.77 -6.28 1.69
C LEU A 114 8.46 -7.54 2.49
N ALA A 115 8.80 -8.71 1.95
CA ALA A 115 8.57 -9.98 2.64
C ALA A 115 9.30 -10.04 4.00
N GLN A 116 10.54 -9.60 4.05
CA GLN A 116 11.31 -9.53 5.30
C GLN A 116 10.68 -8.54 6.29
N ASN A 117 10.28 -7.36 5.82
CA ASN A 117 9.56 -6.39 6.66
C ASN A 117 8.23 -6.95 7.21
N MET A 118 7.51 -7.73 6.40
CA MET A 118 6.27 -8.38 6.86
C MET A 118 6.52 -9.43 7.93
N LEU A 119 7.65 -10.15 7.88
CA LEU A 119 7.99 -11.16 8.87
C LEU A 119 8.48 -10.55 10.19
N ASP A 120 9.28 -9.49 10.11
CA ASP A 120 10.04 -9.01 11.27
C ASP A 120 9.49 -7.72 11.88
N ASN A 121 8.80 -6.89 11.09
CA ASN A 121 8.57 -5.49 11.45
C ASN A 121 7.11 -5.02 11.30
N VAL A 122 6.14 -5.91 11.10
CA VAL A 122 4.75 -5.48 11.06
C VAL A 122 4.26 -5.27 12.49
N GLU A 123 4.04 -4.01 12.81
CA GLU A 123 3.44 -3.58 14.08
C GLU A 123 2.09 -2.89 13.81
N PRO A 124 1.15 -2.99 14.76
CA PRO A 124 -0.10 -2.28 14.65
C PRO A 124 0.14 -0.77 14.64
N LEU A 125 -0.39 -0.09 13.62
CA LEU A 125 -0.33 1.37 13.51
C LEU A 125 -1.64 1.99 14.02
N GLU A 126 -1.51 2.98 14.87
CA GLU A 126 -2.61 3.84 15.31
C GLU A 126 -2.77 5.00 14.32
N ALA A 127 -3.33 4.69 13.15
CA ALA A 127 -3.55 5.70 12.13
C ALA A 127 -4.90 6.40 12.31
N VAL A 128 -4.93 7.69 11.97
CA VAL A 128 -6.14 8.52 12.02
C VAL A 128 -6.51 8.95 10.61
N SER A 129 -7.75 8.63 10.19
CA SER A 129 -8.26 9.09 8.90
C SER A 129 -8.51 10.59 8.89
N LEU A 130 -8.38 11.20 7.72
CA LEU A 130 -8.65 12.62 7.48
C LEU A 130 -10.10 12.84 7.04
N LYS A 131 -10.61 14.05 7.26
CA LYS A 131 -11.84 14.52 6.61
C LYS A 131 -11.55 14.83 5.15
N ASP A 132 -12.56 14.77 4.30
CA ASP A 132 -12.40 14.99 2.85
C ASP A 132 -11.71 16.33 2.54
N ARG A 133 -12.12 17.42 3.20
CA ARG A 133 -11.51 18.72 3.03
C ARG A 133 -10.02 18.75 3.40
N GLU A 134 -9.66 18.06 4.49
CA GLU A 134 -8.26 17.98 4.91
C GLU A 134 -7.36 17.27 3.89
N ILE A 135 -7.93 16.33 3.10
CA ILE A 135 -7.18 15.66 2.02
C ILE A 135 -7.00 16.63 0.84
N PHE A 136 -8.04 17.39 0.47
CA PHE A 136 -7.94 18.39 -0.59
C PHE A 136 -6.86 19.42 -0.26
N ASP A 137 -6.90 19.98 0.96
CA ASP A 137 -5.93 20.96 1.43
C ASP A 137 -4.50 20.37 1.44
N LEU A 138 -4.35 19.10 1.92
CA LEU A 138 -3.05 18.42 2.03
C LEU A 138 -2.38 18.18 0.68
N LEU A 139 -3.16 17.83 -0.34
CA LEU A 139 -2.67 17.44 -1.66
C LEU A 139 -2.69 18.58 -2.68
N GLY A 140 -3.07 19.81 -2.26
CA GLY A 140 -2.99 21.02 -3.08
C GLY A 140 -4.13 21.17 -4.09
N PHE A 141 -5.32 20.68 -3.77
CA PHE A 141 -6.55 20.90 -4.53
C PHE A 141 -7.45 21.89 -3.80
N ASP A 142 -7.00 23.16 -3.74
CA ASP A 142 -7.78 24.29 -3.22
C ASP A 142 -8.88 24.75 -4.20
#